data_d2ee5f0155f9dd4805bcd533d19678cd
#
_entry.id   d2ee5f0155f9dd4805bcd533d19678cd
#
_cell.length_a   1.000
_cell.length_b   1.000
_cell.length_c   1.000
_cell.angle_alpha   90.00
_cell.angle_beta   90.00
_cell.angle_gamma   90.00
#
_symmetry.space_group_name_H-M   'P 1'
#
loop_
_entity.id
_entity.type
_entity.pdbx_description
1 polymer ?
#
loop_
_entity_poly.entity_id
_entity_poly.type
_entity_poly.pdbx_seq_one_letter_code
_entity_poly.pdbx_strand_id
1 'polypeptide(L)'
;ASDVYKRQGFTVYAYNTGATTMASVATFDAMKEFMAAVKVTYSAPDWSLTGGTYYWPMTDNLQFFAYGNPGTGALTYNQPAAGAIYPSITYTVADVAAQTDLVAAKATDATKASNASGVSLKFGHILTQINFTVKAADALTYKLKTLTISGVHNKGTYGFDDSIWKSQEGTATYAHTIDDGALEVNTTGVEVNTAWMLMPQTLDTNAKINVVYDIYEKDVLLDTVTSAIDLNDTQAWGEGKKIRYTLTLANKAAKVTFVPEVGPWSTACLLYTSPSPRD
;
A
#
# COMPACT_ATOMS: atom_id res chain seq x y z
N ALA A 1 4.35 -2.81 15.67
CA ALA A 1 3.90 -2.22 14.39
C ALA A 1 3.41 -0.76 14.55
N SER A 2 2.77 -0.40 15.68
CA SER A 2 2.25 0.96 15.89
C SER A 2 3.31 2.07 15.95
N ASP A 3 4.55 1.76 16.29
CA ASP A 3 5.60 2.77 16.50
C ASP A 3 6.35 3.20 15.22
N VAL A 4 6.31 2.41 14.16
CA VAL A 4 6.97 2.74 12.89
C VAL A 4 6.24 3.90 12.20
N TYR A 5 4.91 3.92 12.23
CA TYR A 5 4.11 4.97 11.60
C TYR A 5 4.15 6.31 12.34
N LYS A 6 4.32 6.29 13.66
CA LYS A 6 4.48 7.51 14.45
C LYS A 6 5.71 8.33 14.05
N ARG A 7 6.72 7.69 13.46
CA ARG A 7 7.97 8.35 13.06
C ARG A 7 7.93 9.02 11.69
N GLN A 8 6.92 8.75 10.86
CA GLN A 8 6.93 9.12 9.45
C GLN A 8 6.11 10.37 9.12
N GLY A 9 5.17 10.76 10.00
CA GLY A 9 4.28 11.88 9.74
C GLY A 9 3.30 11.61 8.59
N PHE A 10 2.49 12.60 8.26
CA PHE A 10 1.52 12.53 7.17
C PHE A 10 1.21 13.92 6.61
N THR A 11 0.56 13.96 5.45
CA THR A 11 0.07 15.20 4.83
C THR A 11 -1.45 15.22 4.94
N VAL A 12 -2.00 16.36 5.33
CA VAL A 12 -3.44 16.55 5.49
C VAL A 12 -3.95 17.74 4.67
N TYR A 13 -5.12 17.56 4.11
CA TYR A 13 -5.95 18.58 3.49
C TYR A 13 -7.25 18.68 4.28
N ALA A 14 -7.79 19.87 4.41
CA ALA A 14 -9.09 20.06 5.05
C ALA A 14 -9.90 21.14 4.35
N TYR A 15 -11.20 20.93 4.35
CA TYR A 15 -12.17 21.85 3.75
C TYR A 15 -13.26 22.19 4.76
N ASN A 16 -13.65 23.46 4.78
CA ASN A 16 -14.77 23.96 5.58
C ASN A 16 -16.04 23.95 4.73
N THR A 17 -17.06 23.26 5.20
CA THR A 17 -18.37 23.15 4.54
C THR A 17 -19.48 23.95 5.23
N GLY A 18 -19.10 24.85 6.16
CA GLY A 18 -20.06 25.59 6.97
C GLY A 18 -20.89 24.62 7.84
N ALA A 19 -22.17 24.91 7.98
CA ALA A 19 -23.09 24.05 8.71
C ALA A 19 -23.51 22.78 7.94
N THR A 20 -23.01 22.60 6.69
CA THR A 20 -23.42 21.50 5.80
C THR A 20 -22.54 20.27 6.05
N THR A 21 -23.16 19.10 6.19
CA THR A 21 -22.43 17.83 6.26
C THR A 21 -21.87 17.44 4.89
N MET A 22 -20.80 16.64 4.87
CA MET A 22 -20.16 16.19 3.62
C MET A 22 -21.14 15.52 2.66
N ALA A 23 -22.07 14.72 3.18
CA ALA A 23 -23.10 14.06 2.39
C ALA A 23 -24.10 15.01 1.73
N SER A 24 -24.21 16.24 2.22
CA SER A 24 -25.17 17.26 1.75
C SER A 24 -24.52 18.37 0.93
N VAL A 25 -23.21 18.33 0.75
CA VAL A 25 -22.48 19.27 -0.12
C VAL A 25 -22.89 19.04 -1.57
N ALA A 26 -23.35 20.11 -2.24
CA ALA A 26 -23.82 20.00 -3.62
C ALA A 26 -22.65 19.97 -4.64
N THR A 27 -21.64 20.78 -4.40
CA THR A 27 -20.46 20.89 -5.30
C THR A 27 -19.19 21.19 -4.49
N PHE A 28 -18.05 20.87 -5.05
CA PHE A 28 -16.77 21.21 -4.41
C PHE A 28 -16.57 22.72 -4.24
N ASP A 29 -17.03 23.53 -5.17
CA ASP A 29 -16.92 24.99 -5.10
C ASP A 29 -17.66 25.62 -3.88
N ALA A 30 -18.58 24.87 -3.28
CA ALA A 30 -19.23 25.27 -2.04
C ALA A 30 -18.34 25.06 -0.79
N MET A 31 -17.23 24.37 -0.92
CA MET A 31 -16.27 24.16 0.16
C MET A 31 -15.18 25.23 0.13
N LYS A 32 -14.74 25.64 1.31
CA LYS A 32 -13.59 26.55 1.45
C LYS A 32 -12.38 25.76 1.90
N GLU A 33 -11.26 25.95 1.22
CA GLU A 33 -9.99 25.37 1.68
C GLU A 33 -9.67 25.86 3.09
N PHE A 34 -9.38 24.94 3.98
CA PHE A 34 -9.01 25.22 5.37
C PHE A 34 -7.55 24.83 5.64
N MET A 35 -7.11 23.70 5.09
CA MET A 35 -5.71 23.24 5.12
C MET A 35 -5.33 22.72 3.75
N ALA A 36 -4.17 23.16 3.23
CA ALA A 36 -3.61 22.70 1.96
C ALA A 36 -2.24 22.06 2.18
N ALA A 37 -2.13 20.78 1.93
CA ALA A 37 -0.88 20.02 2.02
C ALA A 37 -0.11 20.21 3.34
N VAL A 38 -0.83 20.35 4.45
CA VAL A 38 -0.19 20.57 5.75
C VAL A 38 0.50 19.31 6.22
N LYS A 39 1.80 19.40 6.50
CA LYS A 39 2.55 18.28 7.06
C LYS A 39 2.35 18.20 8.56
N VAL A 40 2.10 16.99 9.03
CA VAL A 40 1.97 16.65 10.44
C VAL A 40 3.08 15.69 10.81
N THR A 41 3.87 16.04 11.80
CA THR A 41 5.00 15.24 12.26
C THR A 41 4.82 14.84 13.71
N TYR A 42 5.32 13.66 14.07
CA TYR A 42 5.30 13.16 15.43
C TYR A 42 6.67 13.38 16.10
N SER A 43 6.65 14.05 17.24
CA SER A 43 7.79 14.13 18.15
C SER A 43 7.26 13.80 19.56
N ALA A 44 7.62 12.63 20.06
CA ALA A 44 7.04 12.06 21.29
C ALA A 44 7.00 13.07 22.45
N PRO A 45 5.84 13.21 23.12
CA PRO A 45 4.59 12.47 22.92
C PRO A 45 3.61 13.12 21.92
N ASP A 46 3.99 14.22 21.28
CA ASP A 46 3.06 15.12 20.59
C ASP A 46 3.16 15.08 19.07
N TRP A 47 2.03 15.40 18.43
CA TRP A 47 1.96 15.71 17.01
C TRP A 47 2.01 17.22 16.79
N SER A 48 2.75 17.65 15.81
CA SER A 48 2.90 19.06 15.44
C SER A 48 2.58 19.31 13.97
N LEU A 49 1.92 20.42 13.70
CA LEU A 49 1.65 20.91 12.36
C LEU A 49 2.83 21.77 11.89
N THR A 50 3.29 21.53 10.66
CA THR A 50 4.25 22.41 10.02
C THR A 50 3.53 23.54 9.28
N GLY A 51 3.86 24.77 9.55
CA GLY A 51 3.41 25.93 8.75
C GLY A 51 2.28 26.76 9.32
N GLY A 52 1.89 26.57 10.58
CA GLY A 52 0.94 27.50 11.19
C GLY A 52 0.06 26.91 12.28
N THR A 53 -0.72 27.77 12.90
CA THR A 53 -1.76 27.41 13.87
C THR A 53 -3.10 27.52 13.18
N TYR A 54 -3.90 26.47 13.29
CA TYR A 54 -5.26 26.42 12.75
C TYR A 54 -6.28 26.46 13.89
N TYR A 55 -7.24 27.36 13.79
CA TYR A 55 -8.27 27.54 14.81
C TYR A 55 -9.58 26.92 14.34
N TRP A 56 -10.23 26.18 15.22
CA TRP A 56 -11.56 25.64 14.95
C TRP A 56 -12.58 26.73 14.64
N PRO A 57 -13.32 26.62 13.54
CA PRO A 57 -14.51 27.44 13.37
C PRO A 57 -15.53 27.10 14.47
N MET A 58 -16.32 28.09 14.88
CA MET A 58 -17.22 27.92 16.04
C MET A 58 -18.32 26.91 15.80
N THR A 59 -18.89 26.88 14.60
CA THR A 59 -20.11 26.11 14.27
C THR A 59 -19.98 25.27 12.99
N ASP A 60 -18.90 25.43 12.22
CA ASP A 60 -18.76 24.80 10.91
C ASP A 60 -18.25 23.36 11.01
N ASN A 61 -18.56 22.58 9.98
CA ASN A 61 -18.02 21.26 9.76
C ASN A 61 -16.70 21.34 8.97
N LEU A 62 -15.70 20.60 9.39
CA LEU A 62 -14.44 20.42 8.67
C LEU A 62 -14.36 18.98 8.13
N GLN A 63 -13.87 18.87 6.92
CA GLN A 63 -13.71 17.62 6.18
C GLN A 63 -12.21 17.37 5.98
N PHE A 64 -11.65 16.33 6.60
CA PHE A 64 -10.23 16.02 6.58
C PHE A 64 -9.92 14.82 5.68
N PHE A 65 -8.88 14.96 4.85
CA PHE A 65 -8.34 13.92 3.98
C PHE A 65 -6.82 13.89 4.14
N ALA A 66 -6.27 12.72 4.44
CA ALA A 66 -4.87 12.60 4.75
C ALA A 66 -4.23 11.37 4.11
N TYR A 67 -2.95 11.47 3.80
CA TYR A 67 -2.13 10.34 3.38
C TYR A 67 -0.77 10.39 4.06
N GLY A 68 -0.19 9.22 4.25
CA GLY A 68 1.14 9.08 4.86
C GLY A 68 2.02 8.12 4.09
N ASN A 69 3.32 8.32 4.26
CA ASN A 69 4.36 7.42 3.78
C ASN A 69 4.34 7.12 2.26
N PRO A 70 4.28 8.14 1.38
CA PRO A 70 4.32 7.91 -0.06
C PRO A 70 5.68 7.39 -0.55
N GLY A 71 6.73 7.45 0.27
CA GLY A 71 8.09 7.10 -0.11
C GLY A 71 8.57 7.93 -1.29
N THR A 72 9.25 7.28 -2.23
CA THR A 72 9.67 7.85 -3.51
C THR A 72 8.67 7.58 -4.64
N GLY A 73 7.55 6.90 -4.36
CA GLY A 73 6.45 6.74 -5.31
C GLY A 73 5.90 8.11 -5.72
N ALA A 74 5.54 8.24 -6.99
CA ALA A 74 4.96 9.48 -7.48
C ALA A 74 3.51 9.61 -6.99
N LEU A 75 3.27 10.55 -6.07
CA LEU A 75 1.96 10.82 -5.51
C LEU A 75 1.48 12.22 -5.91
N THR A 76 0.25 12.28 -6.40
CA THR A 76 -0.47 13.54 -6.65
C THR A 76 -1.79 13.51 -5.89
N TYR A 77 -2.02 14.54 -5.07
CA TYR A 77 -3.33 14.79 -4.49
C TYR A 77 -4.17 15.57 -5.51
N ASN A 78 -5.34 15.04 -5.83
CA ASN A 78 -6.24 15.64 -6.80
C ASN A 78 -7.43 16.27 -6.07
N GLN A 79 -7.65 17.55 -6.31
CA GLN A 79 -8.91 18.19 -5.95
C GLN A 79 -10.08 17.46 -6.61
N PRO A 80 -11.30 17.52 -6.04
CA PRO A 80 -12.46 16.90 -6.66
C PRO A 80 -12.65 17.37 -8.10
N ALA A 81 -12.89 16.43 -9.00
CA ALA A 81 -13.24 16.72 -10.38
C ALA A 81 -14.62 17.39 -10.47
N ALA A 82 -14.95 17.98 -11.61
CA ALA A 82 -16.26 18.58 -11.85
C ALA A 82 -17.38 17.56 -11.55
N GLY A 83 -18.32 17.93 -10.71
CA GLY A 83 -19.41 17.07 -10.25
C GLY A 83 -19.07 16.10 -9.11
N ALA A 84 -17.80 16.00 -8.70
CA ALA A 84 -17.39 15.27 -7.53
C ALA A 84 -17.25 16.21 -6.32
N ILE A 85 -17.36 15.65 -5.11
CA ILE A 85 -17.18 16.39 -3.85
C ILE A 85 -16.01 15.85 -3.02
N TYR A 86 -15.55 14.63 -3.31
CA TYR A 86 -14.42 14.01 -2.63
C TYR A 86 -13.15 14.12 -3.46
N PRO A 87 -12.02 14.42 -2.81
CA PRO A 87 -10.71 14.39 -3.45
C PRO A 87 -10.26 12.95 -3.73
N SER A 88 -9.14 12.83 -4.42
CA SER A 88 -8.50 11.55 -4.69
C SER A 88 -6.97 11.66 -4.64
N ILE A 89 -6.30 10.51 -4.65
CA ILE A 89 -4.85 10.41 -4.77
C ILE A 89 -4.53 9.58 -6.00
N THR A 90 -3.73 10.12 -6.91
CA THR A 90 -3.08 9.32 -7.96
C THR A 90 -1.70 8.92 -7.46
N TYR A 91 -1.38 7.62 -7.53
CA TYR A 91 -0.12 7.09 -7.04
C TYR A 91 0.47 6.09 -8.02
N THR A 92 1.79 6.19 -8.22
CA THR A 92 2.57 5.22 -8.95
C THR A 92 3.52 4.51 -7.98
N VAL A 93 3.41 3.20 -7.89
CA VAL A 93 4.24 2.37 -7.03
C VAL A 93 5.69 2.45 -7.47
N ALA A 94 6.59 2.68 -6.53
CA ALA A 94 8.03 2.75 -6.76
C ALA A 94 8.64 1.37 -7.05
N ASP A 95 9.89 1.37 -7.51
CA ASP A 95 10.71 0.16 -7.60
C ASP A 95 10.89 -0.52 -6.23
N VAL A 96 11.12 -1.82 -6.22
CA VAL A 96 11.15 -2.67 -5.02
C VAL A 96 11.99 -2.09 -3.88
N ALA A 97 13.18 -1.57 -4.18
CA ALA A 97 14.10 -1.03 -3.19
C ALA A 97 13.61 0.26 -2.50
N ALA A 98 12.63 0.94 -3.12
CA ALA A 98 12.12 2.24 -2.68
C ALA A 98 10.64 2.19 -2.28
N GLN A 99 10.02 1.00 -2.28
CA GLN A 99 8.63 0.83 -1.89
C GLN A 99 8.41 1.14 -0.42
N THR A 100 7.30 1.77 -0.15
CA THR A 100 6.83 2.07 1.21
C THR A 100 5.36 1.72 1.32
N ASP A 101 4.91 1.57 2.54
CA ASP A 101 3.53 1.26 2.85
C ASP A 101 2.68 2.54 2.88
N LEU A 102 2.06 2.86 1.75
CA LEU A 102 1.18 4.02 1.61
C LEU A 102 -0.10 3.82 2.43
N VAL A 103 -0.42 4.82 3.25
CA VAL A 103 -1.62 4.82 4.09
C VAL A 103 -2.48 6.05 3.82
N ALA A 104 -3.80 5.91 4.00
CA ALA A 104 -4.74 7.01 3.85
C ALA A 104 -5.77 7.02 4.98
N ALA A 105 -6.30 8.22 5.28
CA ALA A 105 -7.36 8.43 6.26
C ALA A 105 -8.31 9.54 5.82
N LYS A 106 -9.56 9.45 6.25
CA LYS A 106 -10.52 10.58 6.18
C LYS A 106 -11.25 10.72 7.51
N ALA A 107 -11.64 11.94 7.83
CA ALA A 107 -12.59 12.25 8.88
C ALA A 107 -13.51 13.36 8.39
N THR A 108 -14.79 13.05 8.27
CA THR A 108 -15.81 13.98 7.77
C THR A 108 -16.66 14.51 8.91
N ASP A 109 -17.23 15.70 8.69
CA ASP A 109 -18.17 16.34 9.59
C ASP A 109 -17.61 16.59 11.00
N ALA A 110 -16.32 16.87 11.07
CA ALA A 110 -15.66 17.19 12.32
C ALA A 110 -16.01 18.62 12.75
N THR A 111 -16.51 18.77 13.98
CA THR A 111 -16.83 20.05 14.59
C THR A 111 -15.97 20.30 15.83
N LYS A 112 -15.82 21.55 16.27
CA LYS A 112 -15.13 21.87 17.53
C LYS A 112 -15.74 21.08 18.69
N ALA A 113 -17.05 20.98 18.77
CA ALA A 113 -17.75 20.31 19.86
C ALA A 113 -17.47 18.80 19.92
N SER A 114 -17.42 18.12 18.76
CA SER A 114 -17.16 16.67 18.70
C SER A 114 -15.67 16.30 18.73
N ASN A 115 -14.76 17.27 18.56
CA ASN A 115 -13.31 17.05 18.45
C ASN A 115 -12.50 17.99 19.37
N ALA A 116 -13.00 18.26 20.57
CA ALA A 116 -12.34 19.14 21.53
C ALA A 116 -10.90 18.72 21.88
N SER A 117 -10.61 17.42 21.82
CA SER A 117 -9.27 16.85 22.04
C SER A 117 -8.47 16.63 20.76
N GLY A 118 -8.99 17.04 19.59
CA GLY A 118 -8.39 16.85 18.29
C GLY A 118 -9.16 15.89 17.39
N VAL A 119 -8.80 15.87 16.09
CA VAL A 119 -9.42 15.01 15.08
C VAL A 119 -8.78 13.64 15.09
N SER A 120 -9.60 12.59 15.20
CA SER A 120 -9.13 11.21 15.07
C SER A 120 -9.05 10.81 13.60
N LEU A 121 -7.82 10.67 13.05
CA LEU A 121 -7.58 10.14 11.72
C LEU A 121 -7.16 8.67 11.83
N LYS A 122 -8.00 7.77 11.35
CA LYS A 122 -7.72 6.33 11.32
C LYS A 122 -7.11 5.97 9.98
N PHE A 123 -5.80 5.79 9.95
CA PHE A 123 -5.09 5.40 8.73
C PHE A 123 -5.27 3.90 8.45
N GLY A 124 -5.64 3.61 7.21
CA GLY A 124 -5.65 2.26 6.67
C GLY A 124 -4.55 2.08 5.63
N HIS A 125 -4.03 0.86 5.53
CA HIS A 125 -3.15 0.47 4.43
C HIS A 125 -3.95 0.43 3.13
N ILE A 126 -3.49 1.12 2.10
CA ILE A 126 -4.21 1.18 0.82
C ILE A 126 -3.51 0.45 -0.33
N LEU A 127 -2.33 -0.14 -0.08
CA LEU A 127 -1.65 -1.06 -1.00
C LEU A 127 -1.89 -2.52 -0.59
N THR A 128 -1.46 -3.45 -1.44
CA THR A 128 -1.39 -4.88 -1.14
C THR A 128 0.04 -5.28 -0.82
N GLN A 129 0.25 -6.01 0.26
CA GLN A 129 1.55 -6.57 0.61
C GLN A 129 1.72 -7.96 0.02
N ILE A 130 2.77 -8.19 -0.77
CA ILE A 130 3.09 -9.47 -1.39
C ILE A 130 4.38 -10.03 -0.83
N ASN A 131 4.33 -11.30 -0.38
CA ASN A 131 5.47 -12.05 0.12
C ASN A 131 5.59 -13.39 -0.60
N PHE A 132 6.80 -13.94 -0.63
CA PHE A 132 7.07 -15.27 -1.20
C PHE A 132 7.76 -16.19 -0.20
N THR A 133 7.28 -17.42 -0.16
CA THR A 133 8.01 -18.56 0.39
C THR A 133 8.30 -19.52 -0.76
N VAL A 134 9.53 -19.98 -0.89
CA VAL A 134 9.92 -20.93 -1.93
C VAL A 134 10.44 -22.19 -1.28
N LYS A 135 9.96 -23.36 -1.73
CA LYS A 135 10.33 -24.67 -1.21
C LYS A 135 10.69 -25.66 -2.33
N ALA A 136 11.51 -26.63 -2.02
CA ALA A 136 11.84 -27.73 -2.91
C ALA A 136 10.75 -28.81 -2.88
N ALA A 137 10.49 -29.43 -4.03
CA ALA A 137 9.54 -30.54 -4.15
C ALA A 137 10.09 -31.86 -3.62
N ASP A 138 11.39 -32.02 -3.63
CA ASP A 138 12.11 -33.26 -3.28
C ASP A 138 13.46 -32.97 -2.60
N ALA A 139 14.31 -33.97 -2.46
CA ALA A 139 15.59 -33.87 -1.76
C ALA A 139 16.77 -33.42 -2.65
N LEU A 140 16.52 -33.01 -3.90
CA LEU A 140 17.55 -32.39 -4.73
C LEU A 140 17.87 -31.00 -4.20
N THR A 141 19.01 -30.45 -4.53
CA THR A 141 19.39 -29.09 -4.17
C THR A 141 18.87 -28.12 -5.23
N TYR A 142 18.01 -27.21 -4.82
CA TYR A 142 17.49 -26.17 -5.68
C TYR A 142 18.11 -24.83 -5.28
N LYS A 143 18.57 -24.07 -6.27
CA LYS A 143 19.13 -22.72 -6.06
C LYS A 143 18.33 -21.70 -6.88
N LEU A 144 17.50 -20.92 -6.20
CA LEU A 144 16.73 -19.85 -6.83
C LEU A 144 17.67 -18.73 -7.26
N LYS A 145 17.60 -18.33 -8.54
CA LYS A 145 18.43 -17.27 -9.14
C LYS A 145 17.65 -15.97 -9.31
N THR A 146 16.41 -16.06 -9.77
CA THR A 146 15.54 -14.90 -9.95
C THR A 146 14.12 -15.21 -9.56
N LEU A 147 13.45 -14.20 -9.00
CA LEU A 147 12.02 -14.20 -8.75
C LEU A 147 11.49 -12.85 -9.16
N THR A 148 10.51 -12.81 -10.07
CA THR A 148 9.88 -11.56 -10.52
C THR A 148 8.37 -11.70 -10.58
N ILE A 149 7.66 -10.60 -10.35
CA ILE A 149 6.27 -10.40 -10.78
C ILE A 149 6.32 -9.47 -11.99
N SER A 150 5.61 -9.80 -13.04
CA SER A 150 5.50 -8.99 -14.27
C SER A 150 4.06 -8.85 -14.72
N GLY A 151 3.80 -7.85 -15.58
CA GLY A 151 2.48 -7.65 -16.19
C GLY A 151 1.41 -7.14 -15.23
N VAL A 152 1.79 -6.49 -14.14
CA VAL A 152 0.86 -5.95 -13.14
C VAL A 152 0.78 -4.43 -13.25
N HIS A 153 -0.39 -3.87 -12.97
CA HIS A 153 -0.55 -2.43 -12.91
C HIS A 153 0.25 -1.82 -11.76
N ASN A 154 0.84 -0.67 -12.01
CA ASN A 154 1.65 0.03 -11.01
C ASN A 154 1.14 1.43 -10.66
N LYS A 155 0.10 1.91 -11.34
CA LYS A 155 -0.49 3.23 -11.12
C LYS A 155 -2.00 3.12 -10.97
N GLY A 156 -2.59 3.97 -10.15
CA GLY A 156 -4.03 4.04 -9.97
C GLY A 156 -4.46 5.30 -9.24
N THR A 157 -5.77 5.51 -9.14
CA THR A 157 -6.37 6.62 -8.41
C THR A 157 -7.21 6.09 -7.26
N TYR A 158 -6.84 6.45 -6.03
CA TYR A 158 -7.58 6.13 -4.81
C TYR A 158 -8.60 7.22 -4.51
N GLY A 159 -9.87 6.85 -4.46
CA GLY A 159 -10.96 7.76 -4.11
C GLY A 159 -11.18 7.84 -2.61
N PHE A 160 -11.29 9.04 -2.05
CA PHE A 160 -11.71 9.21 -0.65
C PHE A 160 -13.23 9.05 -0.45
N ASP A 161 -14.01 9.03 -1.52
CA ASP A 161 -15.46 8.78 -1.48
C ASP A 161 -15.77 7.38 -0.93
N ASP A 162 -15.32 6.37 -1.61
CA ASP A 162 -15.57 4.95 -1.34
C ASP A 162 -14.36 4.21 -0.75
N SER A 163 -13.20 4.87 -0.71
CA SER A 163 -11.94 4.33 -0.18
C SER A 163 -11.42 3.13 -0.98
N ILE A 164 -11.55 3.17 -2.30
CA ILE A 164 -11.05 2.13 -3.21
C ILE A 164 -10.18 2.70 -4.34
N TRP A 165 -9.36 1.84 -4.92
CA TRP A 165 -8.57 2.14 -6.12
C TRP A 165 -9.40 2.03 -7.39
N LYS A 166 -9.24 3.01 -8.26
CA LYS A 166 -9.91 3.11 -9.57
C LYS A 166 -8.87 3.39 -10.65
N SER A 167 -9.23 3.13 -11.91
CA SER A 167 -8.41 3.49 -13.07
C SER A 167 -6.96 2.99 -12.96
N GLN A 168 -6.80 1.71 -12.56
CA GLN A 168 -5.46 1.11 -12.55
C GLN A 168 -4.93 1.06 -13.98
N GLU A 169 -3.69 1.52 -14.14
CA GLU A 169 -3.00 1.62 -15.42
C GLU A 169 -1.49 1.42 -15.28
N GLY A 170 -0.79 1.54 -16.39
CA GLY A 170 0.63 1.24 -16.45
C GLY A 170 0.90 -0.26 -16.35
N THR A 171 2.16 -0.64 -16.54
CA THR A 171 2.60 -2.04 -16.40
C THR A 171 3.99 -2.03 -15.83
N ALA A 172 4.21 -2.83 -14.79
CA ALA A 172 5.52 -2.94 -14.15
C ALA A 172 5.96 -4.39 -13.98
N THR A 173 7.27 -4.52 -13.78
CA THR A 173 7.93 -5.74 -13.36
C THR A 173 8.69 -5.46 -12.07
N TYR A 174 8.46 -6.29 -11.07
CA TYR A 174 9.12 -6.20 -9.77
C TYR A 174 9.99 -7.44 -9.58
N ALA A 175 11.26 -7.24 -9.31
CA ALA A 175 12.25 -8.31 -9.20
C ALA A 175 12.85 -8.36 -7.79
N HIS A 176 13.00 -9.57 -7.26
CA HIS A 176 13.85 -9.82 -6.09
C HIS A 176 15.27 -10.06 -6.57
N THR A 177 16.21 -9.25 -6.10
CA THR A 177 17.64 -9.47 -6.29
C THR A 177 18.09 -10.49 -5.25
N ILE A 178 18.70 -11.57 -5.71
CA ILE A 178 19.26 -12.60 -4.85
C ILE A 178 20.76 -12.30 -4.68
N ASP A 179 21.15 -12.00 -3.44
CA ASP A 179 22.53 -11.78 -3.09
C ASP A 179 23.35 -13.06 -3.32
N ASP A 180 24.61 -12.92 -3.70
CA ASP A 180 25.51 -14.02 -4.05
C ASP A 180 25.03 -14.93 -5.20
N GLY A 181 24.06 -14.46 -5.99
CA GLY A 181 23.65 -15.08 -7.25
C GLY A 181 22.74 -16.30 -7.14
N ALA A 182 22.52 -16.88 -5.97
CA ALA A 182 21.55 -17.96 -5.79
C ALA A 182 21.18 -18.20 -4.32
N LEU A 183 19.88 -18.41 -4.07
CA LEU A 183 19.33 -18.79 -2.77
C LEU A 183 19.05 -20.29 -2.74
N GLU A 184 19.70 -21.04 -1.85
CA GLU A 184 19.43 -22.46 -1.66
C GLU A 184 18.04 -22.64 -1.00
N VAL A 185 17.24 -23.52 -1.61
CA VAL A 185 15.85 -23.77 -1.23
C VAL A 185 15.74 -25.20 -0.71
N ASN A 186 15.12 -25.37 0.44
CA ASN A 186 14.87 -26.66 1.07
C ASN A 186 13.38 -27.04 1.02
N THR A 187 13.07 -28.25 1.47
CA THR A 187 11.69 -28.79 1.48
C THR A 187 10.79 -28.12 2.53
N THR A 188 11.36 -27.51 3.57
CA THR A 188 10.59 -26.74 4.58
C THR A 188 10.13 -25.40 4.03
N GLY A 189 10.93 -24.78 3.16
CA GLY A 189 10.67 -23.48 2.56
C GLY A 189 11.53 -22.36 3.15
N VAL A 190 11.82 -21.38 2.31
CA VAL A 190 12.64 -20.20 2.63
C VAL A 190 11.86 -18.97 2.22
N GLU A 191 11.83 -17.94 3.06
CA GLU A 191 11.32 -16.63 2.67
C GLU A 191 12.33 -15.94 1.73
N VAL A 192 11.82 -15.41 0.61
CA VAL A 192 12.66 -14.95 -0.49
C VAL A 192 12.80 -13.44 -0.52
N ASN A 193 11.80 -12.71 -0.08
CA ASN A 193 11.77 -11.26 -0.20
C ASN A 193 11.32 -10.56 1.08
N THR A 194 11.78 -9.33 1.23
CA THR A 194 11.05 -8.34 2.03
C THR A 194 9.72 -8.05 1.34
N ALA A 195 8.68 -7.76 2.11
CA ALA A 195 7.36 -7.52 1.57
C ALA A 195 7.35 -6.46 0.46
N TRP A 196 6.76 -6.78 -0.67
CA TRP A 196 6.49 -5.84 -1.75
C TRP A 196 5.15 -5.15 -1.55
N MET A 197 5.13 -3.83 -1.72
CA MET A 197 3.92 -3.01 -1.64
C MET A 197 3.45 -2.73 -3.06
N LEU A 198 2.40 -3.43 -3.50
CA LEU A 198 1.93 -3.39 -4.88
C LEU A 198 0.53 -2.79 -4.98
N MET A 199 0.19 -2.34 -6.18
CA MET A 199 -1.13 -1.78 -6.49
C MET A 199 -2.22 -2.84 -6.33
N PRO A 200 -3.27 -2.58 -5.51
CA PRO A 200 -4.44 -3.45 -5.46
C PRO A 200 -5.11 -3.53 -6.83
N GLN A 201 -5.39 -4.76 -7.29
CA GLN A 201 -5.93 -4.97 -8.63
C GLN A 201 -6.53 -6.37 -8.81
N THR A 202 -7.41 -6.49 -9.79
CA THR A 202 -7.74 -7.79 -10.38
C THR A 202 -6.63 -8.14 -11.37
N LEU A 203 -6.10 -9.35 -11.26
CA LEU A 203 -5.00 -9.80 -12.10
C LEU A 203 -5.52 -10.29 -13.44
N ASP A 204 -4.89 -9.85 -14.52
CA ASP A 204 -5.22 -10.25 -15.89
C ASP A 204 -4.26 -11.34 -16.40
N THR A 205 -4.42 -11.74 -17.67
CA THR A 205 -3.62 -12.78 -18.32
C THR A 205 -2.15 -12.41 -18.52
N ASN A 206 -1.78 -11.13 -18.32
CA ASN A 206 -0.39 -10.67 -18.44
C ASN A 206 0.35 -10.81 -17.10
N ALA A 207 -0.39 -10.90 -15.99
CA ALA A 207 0.19 -11.00 -14.65
C ALA A 207 0.84 -12.38 -14.44
N LYS A 208 2.16 -12.39 -14.19
CA LYS A 208 2.94 -13.62 -14.04
C LYS A 208 3.94 -13.54 -12.91
N ILE A 209 4.17 -14.68 -12.25
CA ILE A 209 5.38 -14.91 -11.45
C ILE A 209 6.36 -15.64 -12.35
N ASN A 210 7.56 -15.09 -12.51
CA ASN A 210 8.65 -15.73 -13.26
C ASN A 210 9.74 -16.12 -12.28
N VAL A 211 10.23 -17.35 -12.41
CA VAL A 211 11.33 -17.89 -11.60
C VAL A 211 12.39 -18.53 -12.49
N VAL A 212 13.65 -18.34 -12.12
CA VAL A 212 14.78 -19.07 -12.68
C VAL A 212 15.52 -19.73 -11.53
N TYR A 213 15.80 -21.01 -11.64
CA TYR A 213 16.50 -21.76 -10.62
C TYR A 213 17.35 -22.89 -11.22
N ASP A 214 18.45 -23.21 -10.55
CA ASP A 214 19.30 -24.34 -10.86
C ASP A 214 18.96 -25.55 -10.00
N ILE A 215 19.10 -26.74 -10.54
CA ILE A 215 18.92 -28.02 -9.87
C ILE A 215 20.22 -28.76 -9.81
N TYR A 216 20.61 -29.22 -8.63
CA TYR A 216 21.86 -29.99 -8.42
C TYR A 216 21.56 -31.33 -7.77
N GLU A 217 22.39 -32.33 -8.12
CA GLU A 217 22.55 -33.58 -7.38
C GLU A 217 24.02 -33.73 -7.00
N LYS A 218 24.34 -33.83 -5.71
CA LYS A 218 25.71 -33.95 -5.19
C LYS A 218 26.71 -32.98 -5.84
N ASP A 219 26.30 -31.69 -5.83
CA ASP A 219 27.07 -30.57 -6.41
C ASP A 219 27.23 -30.55 -7.93
N VAL A 220 26.62 -31.49 -8.65
CA VAL A 220 26.57 -31.50 -10.11
C VAL A 220 25.32 -30.79 -10.58
N LEU A 221 25.50 -29.75 -11.40
CA LEU A 221 24.36 -29.05 -12.04
C LEU A 221 23.68 -30.02 -13.02
N LEU A 222 22.44 -30.33 -12.73
CA LEU A 222 21.57 -31.15 -13.60
C LEU A 222 20.88 -30.31 -14.66
N ASP A 223 20.36 -29.16 -14.24
CA ASP A 223 19.53 -28.29 -15.09
C ASP A 223 19.39 -26.87 -14.58
N THR A 224 19.08 -25.96 -15.49
CA THR A 224 18.57 -24.61 -15.18
C THR A 224 17.17 -24.46 -15.72
N VAL A 225 16.22 -24.27 -14.83
CA VAL A 225 14.80 -24.16 -15.17
C VAL A 225 14.37 -22.71 -15.20
N THR A 226 13.65 -22.33 -16.25
CA THR A 226 12.90 -21.07 -16.33
C THR A 226 11.41 -21.40 -16.38
N SER A 227 10.64 -20.83 -15.48
CA SER A 227 9.19 -21.05 -15.39
C SER A 227 8.45 -19.75 -15.24
N ALA A 228 7.31 -19.62 -15.95
CA ALA A 228 6.35 -18.54 -15.81
C ALA A 228 5.03 -19.12 -15.33
N ILE A 229 4.46 -18.53 -14.27
CA ILE A 229 3.25 -18.98 -13.62
C ILE A 229 2.22 -17.87 -13.76
N ASP A 230 1.07 -18.20 -14.35
CA ASP A 230 -0.03 -17.25 -14.53
C ASP A 230 -0.67 -16.91 -13.17
N LEU A 231 -0.95 -15.64 -12.95
CA LEU A 231 -1.60 -15.14 -11.75
C LEU A 231 -3.08 -14.81 -11.93
N ASN A 232 -3.58 -14.83 -13.16
CA ASN A 232 -4.96 -14.44 -13.50
C ASN A 232 -6.05 -15.34 -12.85
N ASP A 233 -5.71 -16.57 -12.54
CA ASP A 233 -6.63 -17.52 -11.87
C ASP A 233 -6.55 -17.45 -10.34
N THR A 234 -5.79 -16.48 -9.81
CA THR A 234 -5.60 -16.31 -8.38
C THR A 234 -6.56 -15.27 -7.82
N GLN A 235 -6.54 -15.12 -6.52
CA GLN A 235 -7.32 -14.12 -5.84
C GLN A 235 -6.87 -12.70 -6.21
N ALA A 236 -7.82 -11.79 -6.43
CA ALA A 236 -7.54 -10.37 -6.61
C ALA A 236 -6.77 -9.78 -5.43
N TRP A 237 -5.88 -8.85 -5.72
CA TRP A 237 -5.14 -8.09 -4.72
C TRP A 237 -6.00 -6.95 -4.19
N GLY A 238 -6.40 -7.05 -2.92
CA GLY A 238 -7.24 -6.04 -2.27
C GLY A 238 -6.43 -5.07 -1.39
N GLU A 239 -7.01 -3.90 -1.14
CA GLU A 239 -6.45 -2.89 -0.24
C GLU A 239 -6.26 -3.47 1.17
N GLY A 240 -5.10 -3.20 1.78
CA GLY A 240 -4.78 -3.62 3.13
C GLY A 240 -4.73 -5.15 3.31
N LYS A 241 -4.49 -5.90 2.25
CA LYS A 241 -4.32 -7.35 2.32
C LYS A 241 -2.84 -7.73 2.29
N LYS A 242 -2.51 -8.80 3.01
CA LYS A 242 -1.24 -9.51 2.91
C LYS A 242 -1.48 -10.79 2.14
N ILE A 243 -0.72 -10.98 1.07
CA ILE A 243 -0.78 -12.19 0.26
C ILE A 243 0.60 -12.83 0.28
N ARG A 244 0.64 -14.11 0.63
CA ARG A 244 1.84 -14.93 0.58
C ARG A 244 1.67 -15.98 -0.48
N TYR A 245 2.58 -16.01 -1.44
CA TYR A 245 2.69 -17.07 -2.43
C TYR A 245 3.73 -18.08 -1.99
N THR A 246 3.32 -19.34 -1.84
CA THR A 246 4.24 -20.45 -1.60
C THR A 246 4.50 -21.16 -2.93
N LEU A 247 5.73 -21.03 -3.45
CA LEU A 247 6.17 -21.65 -4.69
C LEU A 247 6.86 -22.98 -4.37
N THR A 248 6.51 -24.03 -5.11
CA THR A 248 7.22 -25.32 -5.01
C THR A 248 8.03 -25.54 -6.28
N LEU A 249 9.35 -25.47 -6.16
CA LEU A 249 10.28 -25.76 -7.24
C LEU A 249 10.41 -27.26 -7.43
N ALA A 250 10.40 -27.71 -8.68
CA ALA A 250 10.48 -29.12 -9.04
C ALA A 250 11.40 -29.32 -10.24
N ASN A 251 11.84 -30.53 -10.50
CA ASN A 251 12.60 -30.82 -11.71
C ASN A 251 11.70 -30.74 -12.97
N LYS A 252 12.30 -30.82 -14.17
CA LYS A 252 11.59 -30.59 -15.45
C LYS A 252 10.30 -31.35 -15.64
N ALA A 253 10.10 -32.46 -14.96
CA ALA A 253 8.90 -33.30 -15.11
C ALA A 253 7.71 -32.78 -14.28
N ALA A 254 7.93 -31.86 -13.34
CA ALA A 254 6.90 -31.34 -12.46
C ALA A 254 6.65 -29.84 -12.70
N LYS A 255 5.41 -29.46 -12.76
CA LYS A 255 4.98 -28.06 -12.89
C LYS A 255 5.25 -27.32 -11.59
N VAL A 256 5.85 -26.15 -11.64
CA VAL A 256 5.92 -25.26 -10.47
C VAL A 256 4.50 -24.93 -10.05
N THR A 257 4.17 -25.21 -8.80
CA THR A 257 2.88 -24.93 -8.21
C THR A 257 2.98 -23.83 -7.17
N PHE A 258 1.92 -23.11 -6.95
CA PHE A 258 1.85 -22.10 -5.89
C PHE A 258 0.51 -22.14 -5.17
N VAL A 259 0.52 -21.72 -3.92
CA VAL A 259 -0.67 -21.60 -3.08
C VAL A 259 -0.69 -20.18 -2.52
N PRO A 260 -1.71 -19.37 -2.84
CA PRO A 260 -1.88 -18.07 -2.23
C PRO A 260 -2.51 -18.20 -0.84
N GLU A 261 -1.95 -17.52 0.14
CA GLU A 261 -2.55 -17.33 1.45
C GLU A 261 -2.89 -15.86 1.64
N VAL A 262 -4.14 -15.55 1.96
CA VAL A 262 -4.61 -14.19 2.15
C VAL A 262 -4.95 -13.96 3.62
N GLY A 263 -4.28 -12.97 4.21
CA GLY A 263 -4.54 -12.53 5.57
C GLY A 263 -4.90 -11.05 5.63
N PRO A 264 -5.59 -10.62 6.70
CA PRO A 264 -5.74 -9.19 6.95
C PRO A 264 -4.38 -8.57 7.29
N TRP A 265 -4.12 -7.40 6.78
CA TRP A 265 -3.05 -6.57 7.30
C TRP A 265 -3.56 -5.98 8.63
N SER A 266 -2.86 -6.21 9.72
CA SER A 266 -3.28 -5.67 11.01
C SER A 266 -3.39 -4.14 10.90
N THR A 267 -4.58 -3.62 11.18
CA THR A 267 -4.85 -2.19 11.15
C THR A 267 -3.91 -1.46 12.11
N ALA A 268 -2.92 -0.75 11.58
CA ALA A 268 -2.21 0.25 12.34
C ALA A 268 -3.12 1.48 12.44
N CYS A 269 -3.82 1.61 13.55
CA CYS A 269 -4.62 2.80 13.82
C CYS A 269 -3.67 3.88 14.35
N LEU A 270 -3.40 4.91 13.56
CA LEU A 270 -2.85 6.17 14.05
C LEU A 270 -4.01 7.03 14.53
N LEU A 271 -4.12 7.20 15.83
CA LEU A 271 -4.99 8.20 16.42
C LEU A 271 -4.20 9.52 16.43
N TYR A 272 -4.59 10.44 15.55
CA TYR A 272 -4.14 11.82 15.63
C TYR A 272 -5.07 12.59 16.55
N THR A 273 -4.53 13.04 17.68
CA THR A 273 -5.20 14.01 18.54
C THR A 273 -4.42 15.31 18.47
N SER A 274 -5.00 16.34 17.83
CA SER A 274 -4.44 17.69 17.90
C SER A 274 -4.72 18.25 19.29
N PRO A 275 -3.73 18.82 19.99
CA PRO A 275 -4.03 19.59 21.17
C PRO A 275 -4.96 20.75 20.81
N SER A 276 -6.08 20.88 21.52
CA SER A 276 -6.93 22.05 21.43
C SER A 276 -6.10 23.28 21.75
N PRO A 277 -6.16 24.38 20.97
CA PRO A 277 -5.60 25.64 21.41
C PRO A 277 -6.27 25.97 22.75
N ARG A 278 -5.48 26.23 23.78
CA ARG A 278 -5.99 26.77 25.04
C ARG A 278 -6.60 28.13 24.75
N ASP A 279 -7.72 28.40 25.41
CA ASP A 279 -8.45 29.65 25.42
C ASP A 279 -7.55 30.87 25.58
#